data_97731f956fad85282b374688e3547320
#
_entry.id   97731f956fad85282b374688e3547320
#
_cell.length_a   1.000
_cell.length_b   1.000
_cell.length_c   1.000
_cell.angle_alpha   90.00
_cell.angle_beta   90.00
_cell.angle_gamma   90.00
#
_symmetry.space_group_name_H-M   'P 1'
#
loop_
_entity.id
_entity.type
_entity.pdbx_description
1 polymer ?
#
loop_
_entity_poly.entity_id
_entity_poly.type
_entity_poly.pdbx_seq_one_letter_code
_entity_poly.pdbx_strand_id
1 'polypeptide(L)'
;GQNFMNPALGARCFLLLSFTSQMTSFVYDGVTGATPLAQLKAGNTVNTMDMLIGRIPGTIGETSVIAIVIGAIFLILMGVIDLRIPGTYIVTFVIFVGIFGHIANPDVGIFDPQYITAHLCGGGLMLGAWFMATDYVTSPITPKGQFVYGIILGVLTGLFRLFGGSAEGVSYAIIISNLLVPLIERVTLPKPFGKGGEK
;
A
#
# COMPACT_ATOMS: atom_id res chain seq x y z
N GLY A 1 0.39 15.10 -19.22
CA GLY A 1 1.32 14.06 -19.61
C GLY A 1 0.89 12.72 -19.03
N GLN A 2 1.12 11.68 -19.74
CA GLN A 2 0.86 10.35 -19.23
C GLN A 2 2.16 9.83 -18.63
N ASN A 3 2.20 9.71 -17.31
CA ASN A 3 3.31 9.07 -16.63
C ASN A 3 3.05 7.57 -16.55
N PHE A 4 4.04 6.77 -16.89
CA PHE A 4 3.94 5.31 -16.79
C PHE A 4 4.02 4.80 -15.34
N MET A 5 4.54 5.63 -14.43
CA MET A 5 4.55 5.38 -12.98
C MET A 5 4.53 6.71 -12.23
N ASN A 6 4.17 6.66 -10.95
CA ASN A 6 4.27 7.83 -10.08
C ASN A 6 5.76 8.21 -9.90
N PRO A 7 6.17 9.45 -10.29
CA PRO A 7 7.58 9.84 -10.28
C PRO A 7 8.19 9.90 -8.88
N ALA A 8 7.42 10.26 -7.86
CA ALA A 8 7.88 10.28 -6.48
C ALA A 8 8.20 8.88 -5.96
N LEU A 9 7.33 7.91 -6.28
CA LEU A 9 7.56 6.50 -5.94
C LEU A 9 8.72 5.89 -6.73
N GLY A 10 8.86 6.25 -8.02
CA GLY A 10 9.99 5.83 -8.84
C GLY A 10 11.32 6.30 -8.25
N ALA A 11 11.40 7.57 -7.84
CA ALA A 11 12.57 8.12 -7.17
C ALA A 11 12.84 7.43 -5.83
N ARG A 12 11.80 7.20 -5.00
CA ARG A 12 11.91 6.47 -3.72
C ARG A 12 12.45 5.06 -3.93
N CYS A 13 11.94 4.33 -4.91
CA CYS A 13 12.41 2.97 -5.21
C CYS A 13 13.86 2.97 -5.68
N PHE A 14 14.25 3.92 -6.52
CA PHE A 14 15.65 4.06 -6.95
C PHE A 14 16.58 4.30 -5.74
N LEU A 15 16.20 5.18 -4.84
CA LEU A 15 16.97 5.45 -3.63
C LEU A 15 17.02 4.24 -2.69
N LEU A 16 15.91 3.52 -2.52
CA LEU A 16 15.86 2.31 -1.69
C LEU A 16 16.79 1.20 -2.24
N LEU A 17 16.90 1.06 -3.55
CA LEU A 17 17.77 0.06 -4.17
C LEU A 17 19.24 0.49 -4.13
N SER A 18 19.52 1.78 -4.33
CA SER A 18 20.89 2.30 -4.41
C SER A 18 21.52 2.60 -3.05
N PHE A 19 20.72 3.06 -2.10
CA PHE A 19 21.14 3.53 -0.78
C PHE A 19 20.32 2.90 0.34
N THR A 20 20.18 1.58 0.31
CA THR A 20 19.31 0.82 1.22
C THR A 20 19.59 1.11 2.70
N SER A 21 20.86 1.12 3.11
CA SER A 21 21.25 1.34 4.51
C SER A 21 20.85 2.73 5.04
N GLN A 22 21.02 3.77 4.23
CA GLN A 22 20.63 5.13 4.58
C GLN A 22 19.10 5.30 4.61
N MET A 23 18.40 4.65 3.68
CA MET A 23 16.95 4.75 3.54
C MET A 23 16.17 3.92 4.56
N THR A 24 16.80 2.94 5.20
CA THR A 24 16.17 2.06 6.21
C THR A 24 16.66 2.31 7.63
N SER A 25 17.58 3.24 7.83
CA SER A 25 18.09 3.63 9.15
C SER A 25 17.23 4.75 9.73
N PHE A 26 16.38 4.43 10.68
CA PHE A 26 15.51 5.41 11.34
C PHE A 26 15.98 5.67 12.77
N VAL A 27 16.07 6.95 13.11
CA VAL A 27 16.38 7.40 14.48
C VAL A 27 15.08 7.88 15.12
N TYR A 28 14.74 7.27 16.24
CA TYR A 28 13.61 7.67 17.07
C TYR A 28 14.12 7.85 18.49
N ASP A 29 13.84 9.03 19.07
CA ASP A 29 14.25 9.39 20.45
C ASP A 29 15.76 9.18 20.71
N GLY A 30 16.60 9.53 19.71
CA GLY A 30 18.06 9.42 19.79
C GLY A 30 18.61 7.99 19.64
N VAL A 31 17.77 6.99 19.46
CA VAL A 31 18.16 5.58 19.28
C VAL A 31 17.82 5.12 17.88
N THR A 32 18.78 4.51 17.20
CA THR A 32 18.55 3.86 15.90
C THR A 32 17.89 2.51 16.13
N GLY A 33 16.69 2.31 15.59
CA GLY A 33 15.92 1.08 15.78
C GLY A 33 15.34 0.55 14.47
N ALA A 34 15.03 -0.75 14.48
CA ALA A 34 14.29 -1.38 13.39
C ALA A 34 12.84 -0.90 13.38
N THR A 35 12.27 -0.71 12.18
CA THR A 35 10.86 -0.37 12.05
C THR A 35 9.96 -1.46 12.65
N PRO A 36 8.75 -1.12 13.13
CA PRO A 36 7.82 -2.12 13.68
C PRO A 36 7.56 -3.29 12.75
N LEU A 37 7.49 -3.02 11.45
CA LEU A 37 7.28 -4.08 10.46
C LEU A 37 8.49 -5.01 10.32
N ALA A 38 9.72 -4.48 10.44
CA ALA A 38 10.93 -5.30 10.47
C ALA A 38 11.00 -6.14 11.76
N GLN A 39 10.58 -5.60 12.90
CA GLN A 39 10.46 -6.34 14.16
C GLN A 39 9.42 -7.45 14.07
N LEU A 40 8.25 -7.19 13.45
CA LEU A 40 7.21 -8.18 13.24
C LEU A 40 7.69 -9.34 12.36
N LYS A 41 8.47 -9.05 11.30
CA LYS A 41 9.12 -10.07 10.46
C LYS A 41 10.15 -10.90 11.21
N ALA A 42 10.81 -10.33 12.22
CA ALA A 42 11.75 -11.05 13.09
C ALA A 42 11.04 -11.87 14.19
N GLY A 43 9.70 -11.92 14.20
CA GLY A 43 8.92 -12.66 15.18
C GLY A 43 8.69 -11.95 16.51
N ASN A 44 9.05 -10.65 16.59
CA ASN A 44 8.84 -9.86 17.80
C ASN A 44 7.41 -9.29 17.84
N THR A 45 6.88 -9.16 19.07
CA THR A 45 5.59 -8.48 19.27
C THR A 45 5.74 -6.97 19.16
N VAL A 46 4.81 -6.31 18.48
CA VAL A 46 4.79 -4.85 18.32
C VAL A 46 3.54 -4.26 18.99
N ASN A 47 3.71 -3.07 19.55
CA ASN A 47 2.60 -2.35 20.15
C ASN A 47 1.82 -1.60 19.07
N THR A 48 0.63 -2.09 18.72
CA THR A 48 -0.24 -1.50 17.69
C THR A 48 -0.75 -0.11 18.05
N MET A 49 -0.88 0.22 19.35
CA MET A 49 -1.27 1.56 19.80
C MET A 49 -0.21 2.61 19.49
N ASP A 50 1.06 2.29 19.67
CA ASP A 50 2.16 3.20 19.33
C ASP A 50 2.25 3.42 17.82
N MET A 51 1.92 2.40 17.02
CA MET A 51 1.83 2.51 15.56
C MET A 51 0.66 3.39 15.12
N LEU A 52 -0.48 3.33 15.79
CA LEU A 52 -1.64 4.19 15.50
C LEU A 52 -1.36 5.67 15.78
N ILE A 53 -0.75 5.96 16.94
CA ILE A 53 -0.43 7.32 17.37
C ILE A 53 0.77 7.88 16.62
N GLY A 54 1.75 7.02 16.27
CA GLY A 54 2.97 7.43 15.55
C GLY A 54 4.22 7.54 16.45
N ARG A 55 4.24 6.83 17.59
CA ARG A 55 5.42 6.75 18.47
C ARG A 55 6.34 5.60 18.05
N ILE A 56 6.72 5.59 16.79
CA ILE A 56 7.49 4.52 16.15
C ILE A 56 8.58 5.08 15.25
N PRO A 57 9.73 4.40 15.11
CA PRO A 57 10.69 4.73 14.07
C PRO A 57 10.10 4.46 12.68
N GLY A 58 10.19 5.43 11.79
CA GLY A 58 9.66 5.33 10.44
C GLY A 58 9.95 6.56 9.59
N THR A 59 9.56 6.54 8.32
CA THR A 59 9.72 7.69 7.43
C THR A 59 8.75 8.81 7.79
N ILE A 60 9.15 10.05 7.51
CA ILE A 60 8.32 11.24 7.74
C ILE A 60 7.03 11.10 6.94
N GLY A 61 5.89 11.29 7.61
CA GLY A 61 4.56 11.24 7.00
C GLY A 61 3.87 9.88 7.01
N GLU A 62 4.55 8.78 7.39
CA GLU A 62 3.91 7.45 7.45
C GLU A 62 3.76 6.89 8.88
N THR A 63 4.26 7.59 9.90
CA THR A 63 4.32 7.07 11.26
C THR A 63 2.96 7.05 11.95
N SER A 64 2.12 8.09 11.79
CA SER A 64 0.82 8.19 12.46
C SER A 64 -0.34 7.84 11.53
N VAL A 65 -0.95 6.68 11.76
CA VAL A 65 -2.15 6.25 11.00
C VAL A 65 -3.32 7.19 11.24
N ILE A 66 -3.50 7.70 12.46
CA ILE A 66 -4.58 8.62 12.80
C ILE A 66 -4.49 9.91 11.97
N ALA A 67 -3.30 10.50 11.89
CA ALA A 67 -3.08 11.72 11.10
C ALA A 67 -3.34 11.49 9.61
N ILE A 68 -2.90 10.34 9.06
CA ILE A 68 -3.16 9.94 7.68
C ILE A 68 -4.67 9.81 7.42
N VAL A 69 -5.41 9.14 8.29
CA VAL A 69 -6.85 8.93 8.15
C VAL A 69 -7.61 10.26 8.23
N ILE A 70 -7.24 11.16 9.14
CA ILE A 70 -7.84 12.50 9.20
C ILE A 70 -7.62 13.26 7.89
N GLY A 71 -6.40 13.26 7.35
CA GLY A 71 -6.10 13.86 6.05
C GLY A 71 -6.87 13.21 4.90
N ALA A 72 -6.99 11.88 4.90
CA ALA A 72 -7.75 11.14 3.90
C ALA A 72 -9.25 11.50 3.94
N ILE A 73 -9.86 11.56 5.13
CA ILE A 73 -11.27 11.97 5.31
C ILE A 73 -11.46 13.38 4.77
N PHE A 74 -10.56 14.31 5.10
CA PHE A 74 -10.65 15.68 4.58
C PHE A 74 -10.65 15.71 3.05
N LEU A 75 -9.73 14.97 2.39
CA LEU A 75 -9.68 14.93 0.93
C LEU A 75 -10.88 14.22 0.29
N ILE A 76 -11.47 13.23 0.95
CA ILE A 76 -12.71 12.59 0.50
C ILE A 76 -13.88 13.58 0.57
N LEU A 77 -14.01 14.32 1.67
CA LEU A 77 -15.06 15.33 1.84
C LEU A 77 -14.93 16.47 0.82
N MET A 78 -13.70 16.80 0.44
CA MET A 78 -13.43 17.78 -0.64
C MET A 78 -13.65 17.19 -2.04
N GLY A 79 -13.96 15.91 -2.17
CA GLY A 79 -14.14 15.24 -3.47
C GLY A 79 -12.86 15.05 -4.28
N VAL A 80 -11.70 15.12 -3.63
CA VAL A 80 -10.40 14.95 -4.29
C VAL A 80 -10.03 13.48 -4.44
N ILE A 81 -10.38 12.63 -3.48
CA ILE A 81 -10.08 11.19 -3.48
C ILE A 81 -11.37 10.39 -3.51
N ASP A 82 -11.43 9.37 -4.38
CA ASP A 82 -12.52 8.39 -4.42
C ASP A 82 -12.15 7.16 -3.56
N LEU A 83 -13.11 6.65 -2.81
CA LEU A 83 -12.95 5.47 -1.94
C LEU A 83 -12.71 4.15 -2.69
N ARG A 84 -12.94 4.09 -4.01
CA ARG A 84 -12.85 2.85 -4.79
C ARG A 84 -11.48 2.21 -4.73
N ILE A 85 -10.43 2.98 -4.98
CA ILE A 85 -9.04 2.47 -4.98
C ILE A 85 -8.59 2.13 -3.56
N PRO A 86 -8.57 3.06 -2.58
CA PRO A 86 -8.07 2.74 -1.24
C PRO A 86 -8.91 1.71 -0.51
N GLY A 87 -10.25 1.75 -0.68
CA GLY A 87 -11.15 0.78 -0.07
C GLY A 87 -10.89 -0.65 -0.55
N THR A 88 -10.87 -0.87 -1.87
CA THR A 88 -10.57 -2.19 -2.43
C THR A 88 -9.15 -2.65 -2.12
N TYR A 89 -8.18 -1.75 -2.14
CA TYR A 89 -6.81 -2.06 -1.79
C TYR A 89 -6.69 -2.58 -0.35
N ILE A 90 -7.23 -1.84 0.63
CA ILE A 90 -7.15 -2.21 2.05
C ILE A 90 -7.91 -3.51 2.31
N VAL A 91 -9.13 -3.66 1.78
CA VAL A 91 -9.94 -4.88 1.97
C VAL A 91 -9.24 -6.11 1.38
N THR A 92 -8.73 -6.01 0.16
CA THR A 92 -8.00 -7.12 -0.48
C THR A 92 -6.73 -7.47 0.27
N PHE A 93 -5.99 -6.47 0.75
CA PHE A 93 -4.80 -6.68 1.56
C PHE A 93 -5.11 -7.39 2.89
N VAL A 94 -6.17 -6.98 3.59
CA VAL A 94 -6.63 -7.63 4.85
C VAL A 94 -6.99 -9.09 4.61
N ILE A 95 -7.76 -9.37 3.55
CA ILE A 95 -8.14 -10.73 3.18
C ILE A 95 -6.88 -11.57 2.86
N PHE A 96 -5.97 -11.01 2.08
CA PHE A 96 -4.74 -11.70 1.69
C PHE A 96 -3.86 -12.02 2.90
N VAL A 97 -3.59 -11.03 3.76
CA VAL A 97 -2.79 -11.24 4.98
C VAL A 97 -3.49 -12.17 5.96
N GLY A 98 -4.83 -12.08 6.07
CA GLY A 98 -5.63 -12.96 6.94
C GLY A 98 -5.53 -14.43 6.55
N ILE A 99 -5.51 -14.73 5.25
CA ILE A 99 -5.43 -16.11 4.74
C ILE A 99 -3.98 -16.61 4.72
N PHE A 100 -3.06 -15.82 4.16
CA PHE A 100 -1.68 -16.24 3.90
C PHE A 100 -0.71 -15.91 5.04
N GLY A 101 -1.11 -15.11 6.04
CA GLY A 101 -0.27 -14.76 7.18
C GLY A 101 0.19 -15.98 7.98
N HIS A 102 -0.69 -16.97 8.14
CA HIS A 102 -0.38 -18.25 8.81
C HIS A 102 0.70 -19.05 8.05
N ILE A 103 0.75 -18.95 6.72
CA ILE A 103 1.78 -19.64 5.91
C ILE A 103 3.14 -18.98 6.09
N ALA A 104 3.16 -17.66 6.20
CA ALA A 104 4.40 -16.91 6.41
C ALA A 104 4.90 -16.99 7.86
N ASN A 105 3.99 -17.10 8.82
CA ASN A 105 4.26 -17.19 10.25
C ASN A 105 3.33 -18.25 10.89
N PRO A 106 3.80 -19.49 11.11
CA PRO A 106 2.97 -20.58 11.64
C PRO A 106 2.40 -20.32 13.04
N ASP A 107 3.04 -19.42 13.81
CA ASP A 107 2.60 -19.04 15.16
C ASP A 107 1.39 -18.11 15.17
N VAL A 108 1.02 -17.57 14.00
CA VAL A 108 -0.10 -16.62 13.83
C VAL A 108 -1.34 -17.37 13.36
N GLY A 109 -2.46 -17.14 14.04
CA GLY A 109 -3.75 -17.71 13.63
C GLY A 109 -4.28 -17.16 12.32
N ILE A 110 -5.18 -17.91 11.66
CA ILE A 110 -5.92 -17.41 10.49
C ILE A 110 -6.78 -16.22 10.94
N PHE A 111 -6.66 -15.07 10.26
CA PHE A 111 -7.32 -13.81 10.62
C PHE A 111 -7.01 -13.31 12.04
N ASP A 112 -5.75 -13.42 12.48
CA ASP A 112 -5.33 -12.81 13.75
C ASP A 112 -5.46 -11.26 13.65
N PRO A 113 -6.32 -10.64 14.50
CA PRO A 113 -6.56 -9.20 14.43
C PRO A 113 -5.32 -8.37 14.76
N GLN A 114 -4.47 -8.83 15.68
CA GLN A 114 -3.28 -8.12 16.08
C GLN A 114 -2.25 -8.10 14.95
N TYR A 115 -2.05 -9.24 14.29
CA TYR A 115 -1.15 -9.35 13.15
C TYR A 115 -1.61 -8.51 11.96
N ILE A 116 -2.89 -8.59 11.61
CA ILE A 116 -3.49 -7.79 10.53
C ILE A 116 -3.36 -6.28 10.82
N THR A 117 -3.68 -5.85 12.05
CA THR A 117 -3.60 -4.44 12.44
C THR A 117 -2.16 -3.94 12.39
N ALA A 118 -1.18 -4.72 12.86
CA ALA A 118 0.22 -4.39 12.77
C ALA A 118 0.69 -4.21 11.32
N HIS A 119 0.24 -5.09 10.42
CA HIS A 119 0.52 -4.97 8.99
C HIS A 119 -0.19 -3.79 8.32
N LEU A 120 -1.40 -3.43 8.75
CA LEU A 120 -2.12 -2.24 8.26
C LEU A 120 -1.44 -0.95 8.70
N CYS A 121 -1.04 -0.88 9.96
CA CYS A 121 -0.46 0.34 10.55
C CYS A 121 1.03 0.52 10.23
N GLY A 122 1.71 -0.54 9.78
CA GLY A 122 3.14 -0.52 9.50
C GLY A 122 3.50 -0.34 8.03
N GLY A 123 4.72 0.11 7.78
CA GLY A 123 5.37 0.10 6.46
C GLY A 123 4.68 0.94 5.39
N GLY A 124 4.12 2.09 5.75
CA GLY A 124 3.59 3.06 4.81
C GLY A 124 2.38 2.61 4.00
N LEU A 125 1.69 1.51 4.38
CA LEU A 125 0.50 1.03 3.65
C LEU A 125 -0.59 2.08 3.62
N MET A 126 -0.91 2.68 4.78
CA MET A 126 -1.97 3.68 4.86
C MET A 126 -1.64 4.92 4.03
N LEU A 127 -0.41 5.41 4.09
CA LEU A 127 0.04 6.50 3.23
C LEU A 127 -0.04 6.13 1.74
N GLY A 128 0.43 4.93 1.40
CA GLY A 128 0.39 4.39 0.03
C GLY A 128 -1.02 4.26 -0.52
N ALA A 129 -1.94 3.72 0.27
CA ALA A 129 -3.32 3.48 -0.16
C ALA A 129 -4.11 4.79 -0.37
N TRP A 130 -3.96 5.76 0.54
CA TRP A 130 -4.76 6.99 0.50
C TRP A 130 -4.18 8.09 -0.39
N PHE A 131 -2.86 8.23 -0.48
CA PHE A 131 -2.24 9.37 -1.15
C PHE A 131 -1.37 9.01 -2.35
N MET A 132 -0.82 7.78 -2.40
CA MET A 132 0.09 7.41 -3.49
C MET A 132 -0.61 6.61 -4.60
N ALA A 133 -1.52 5.68 -4.24
CA ALA A 133 -2.24 4.86 -5.20
C ALA A 133 -3.40 5.61 -5.89
N THR A 134 -3.82 6.74 -5.32
CA THR A 134 -4.90 7.58 -5.83
C THR A 134 -4.43 8.70 -6.75
N ASP A 135 -3.19 8.64 -7.23
CA ASP A 135 -2.65 9.61 -8.18
C ASP A 135 -3.42 9.57 -9.51
N TYR A 136 -3.99 10.72 -9.92
CA TYR A 136 -4.85 10.83 -11.11
C TYR A 136 -4.17 10.47 -12.43
N VAL A 137 -2.86 10.64 -12.51
CA VAL A 137 -2.11 10.46 -13.76
C VAL A 137 -1.75 9.00 -13.99
N THR A 138 -1.61 8.22 -12.92
CA THR A 138 -1.11 6.84 -12.95
C THR A 138 -2.16 5.79 -12.58
N SER A 139 -3.34 6.21 -12.09
CA SER A 139 -4.44 5.31 -11.76
C SER A 139 -5.45 5.16 -12.91
N PRO A 140 -6.22 4.05 -12.96
CA PRO A 140 -7.24 3.84 -13.98
C PRO A 140 -8.37 4.87 -13.91
N ILE A 141 -8.85 5.32 -15.08
CA ILE A 141 -9.94 6.31 -15.20
C ILE A 141 -11.29 5.64 -14.96
N THR A 142 -11.46 4.37 -15.39
CA THR A 142 -12.76 3.68 -15.32
C THR A 142 -13.06 3.18 -13.90
N PRO A 143 -14.31 3.28 -13.41
CA PRO A 143 -14.68 2.75 -12.09
C PRO A 143 -14.38 1.26 -11.93
N LYS A 144 -14.62 0.45 -12.98
CA LYS A 144 -14.29 -0.98 -12.98
C LYS A 144 -12.78 -1.21 -12.91
N GLY A 145 -12.00 -0.39 -13.64
CA GLY A 145 -10.54 -0.43 -13.60
C GLY A 145 -9.99 -0.09 -12.23
N GLN A 146 -10.60 0.86 -11.52
CA GLN A 146 -10.19 1.24 -10.16
C GLN A 146 -10.36 0.08 -9.17
N PHE A 147 -11.45 -0.71 -9.27
CA PHE A 147 -11.63 -1.92 -8.45
C PHE A 147 -10.57 -2.98 -8.77
N VAL A 148 -10.33 -3.28 -10.05
CA VAL A 148 -9.32 -4.25 -10.47
C VAL A 148 -7.92 -3.82 -10.01
N TYR A 149 -7.60 -2.55 -10.17
CA TYR A 149 -6.35 -1.96 -9.74
C TYR A 149 -6.14 -2.08 -8.22
N GLY A 150 -7.17 -1.78 -7.41
CA GLY A 150 -7.14 -1.94 -5.96
C GLY A 150 -6.92 -3.40 -5.52
N ILE A 151 -7.54 -4.37 -6.22
CA ILE A 151 -7.32 -5.81 -5.96
C ILE A 151 -5.86 -6.19 -6.25
N ILE A 152 -5.33 -5.78 -7.40
CA ILE A 152 -3.93 -6.06 -7.76
C ILE A 152 -2.98 -5.47 -6.74
N LEU A 153 -3.21 -4.23 -6.31
CA LEU A 153 -2.42 -3.57 -5.26
C LEU A 153 -2.42 -4.36 -3.96
N GLY A 154 -3.61 -4.80 -3.50
CA GLY A 154 -3.75 -5.56 -2.27
C GLY A 154 -2.99 -6.87 -2.30
N VAL A 155 -3.12 -7.63 -3.38
CA VAL A 155 -2.43 -8.91 -3.58
C VAL A 155 -0.91 -8.72 -3.67
N LEU A 156 -0.43 -7.80 -4.51
CA LEU A 156 1.01 -7.55 -4.67
C LEU A 156 1.65 -7.05 -3.38
N THR A 157 1.01 -6.14 -2.67
CA THR A 157 1.52 -5.65 -1.38
C THR A 157 1.57 -6.79 -0.36
N GLY A 158 0.54 -7.63 -0.29
CA GLY A 158 0.53 -8.80 0.57
C GLY A 158 1.65 -9.77 0.24
N LEU A 159 1.85 -10.08 -1.04
CA LEU A 159 2.96 -10.93 -1.52
C LEU A 159 4.32 -10.37 -1.11
N PHE A 160 4.59 -9.10 -1.39
CA PHE A 160 5.88 -8.50 -1.05
C PHE A 160 6.12 -8.41 0.44
N ARG A 161 5.07 -8.23 1.25
CA ARG A 161 5.19 -8.16 2.70
C ARG A 161 5.39 -9.51 3.37
N LEU A 162 4.65 -10.53 2.96
CA LEU A 162 4.74 -11.86 3.57
C LEU A 162 5.96 -12.64 3.05
N PHE A 163 6.20 -12.60 1.76
CA PHE A 163 7.21 -13.45 1.10
C PHE A 163 8.44 -12.68 0.59
N GLY A 164 8.37 -11.35 0.50
CA GLY A 164 9.49 -10.52 0.04
C GLY A 164 10.55 -10.31 1.12
N GLY A 165 11.79 -10.09 0.69
CA GLY A 165 12.92 -9.77 1.59
C GLY A 165 12.87 -8.36 2.19
N SER A 166 12.13 -7.43 1.58
CA SER A 166 12.01 -6.04 2.06
C SER A 166 10.75 -5.84 2.89
N ALA A 167 10.85 -5.05 3.95
CA ALA A 167 9.69 -4.61 4.72
C ALA A 167 8.80 -3.62 3.93
N GLU A 168 9.37 -2.88 2.99
CA GLU A 168 8.72 -1.81 2.22
C GLU A 168 8.21 -2.30 0.85
N GLY A 169 7.24 -3.22 0.84
CA GLY A 169 6.65 -3.73 -0.39
C GLY A 169 5.64 -2.79 -1.09
N VAL A 170 5.13 -1.77 -0.39
CA VAL A 170 4.05 -0.90 -0.91
C VAL A 170 4.47 -0.12 -2.14
N SER A 171 5.65 0.50 -2.11
CA SER A 171 6.16 1.30 -3.21
C SER A 171 6.35 0.47 -4.49
N TYR A 172 6.89 -0.73 -4.36
CA TYR A 172 7.07 -1.67 -5.49
C TYR A 172 5.73 -2.15 -6.03
N ALA A 173 4.76 -2.46 -5.15
CA ALA A 173 3.43 -2.89 -5.55
C ALA A 173 2.72 -1.80 -6.37
N ILE A 174 2.79 -0.54 -5.94
CA ILE A 174 2.16 0.58 -6.65
C ILE A 174 2.82 0.79 -8.03
N ILE A 175 4.15 0.75 -8.12
CA ILE A 175 4.85 0.93 -9.41
C ILE A 175 4.46 -0.18 -10.39
N ILE A 176 4.49 -1.44 -9.95
CA ILE A 176 4.12 -2.56 -10.82
C ILE A 176 2.65 -2.45 -11.25
N SER A 177 1.76 -2.07 -10.32
CA SER A 177 0.35 -1.87 -10.63
C SER A 177 0.13 -0.72 -11.61
N ASN A 178 0.90 0.39 -11.52
CA ASN A 178 0.85 1.49 -12.46
C ASN A 178 1.22 1.04 -13.88
N LEU A 179 2.23 0.17 -14.02
CA LEU A 179 2.61 -0.40 -15.32
C LEU A 179 1.51 -1.29 -15.93
N LEU A 180 0.64 -1.85 -15.10
CA LEU A 180 -0.49 -2.67 -15.55
C LEU A 180 -1.73 -1.83 -15.93
N VAL A 181 -1.80 -0.56 -15.59
CA VAL A 181 -2.95 0.31 -15.85
C VAL A 181 -3.37 0.31 -17.33
N PRO A 182 -2.47 0.42 -18.32
CA PRO A 182 -2.87 0.37 -19.74
C PRO A 182 -3.55 -0.94 -20.13
N LEU A 183 -3.15 -2.07 -19.50
CA LEU A 183 -3.79 -3.37 -19.73
C LEU A 183 -5.17 -3.43 -19.08
N ILE A 184 -5.31 -2.92 -17.86
CA ILE A 184 -6.57 -2.82 -17.14
C ILE A 184 -7.58 -1.98 -17.93
N GLU A 185 -7.14 -0.85 -18.47
CA GLU A 185 -8.00 0.05 -19.25
C GLU A 185 -8.47 -0.59 -20.55
N ARG A 186 -7.64 -1.34 -21.26
CA ARG A 186 -8.06 -2.08 -22.44
C ARG A 186 -9.27 -3.00 -22.21
N VAL A 187 -9.36 -3.58 -21.01
CA VAL A 187 -10.45 -4.51 -20.65
C VAL A 187 -11.65 -3.76 -20.07
N THR A 188 -11.43 -2.63 -19.42
CA THR A 188 -12.45 -1.93 -18.63
C THR A 188 -13.05 -0.71 -19.32
N LEU A 189 -12.43 -0.21 -20.40
CA LEU A 189 -13.00 0.89 -21.18
C LEU A 189 -14.33 0.47 -21.82
N PRO A 190 -15.39 1.29 -21.69
CA PRO A 190 -16.66 1.03 -22.33
C PRO A 190 -16.51 1.10 -23.87
N LYS A 191 -17.23 0.24 -24.58
CA LYS A 191 -17.25 0.28 -26.04
C LYS A 191 -17.83 1.63 -26.51
N PRO A 192 -17.25 2.27 -27.54
CA PRO A 192 -17.78 3.51 -28.07
C PRO A 192 -19.22 3.33 -28.55
N PHE A 193 -20.01 4.42 -28.41
CA PHE A 193 -21.39 4.43 -28.86
C PHE A 193 -21.47 4.09 -30.36
N GLY A 194 -22.35 3.15 -30.75
CA GLY A 194 -22.53 2.70 -32.14
C GLY A 194 -21.71 1.46 -32.55
N LYS A 195 -20.69 1.02 -31.78
CA LYS A 195 -19.94 -0.23 -32.07
C LYS A 195 -20.42 -1.48 -31.30
N GLY A 196 -21.60 -1.41 -30.68
CA GLY A 196 -22.16 -2.51 -29.87
C GLY A 196 -22.92 -3.60 -30.68
N GLY A 197 -22.94 -3.56 -32.00
CA GLY A 197 -23.73 -4.44 -32.85
C GLY A 197 -23.00 -5.52 -33.65
N GLU A 198 -21.69 -5.56 -33.64
CA GLU A 198 -20.94 -6.67 -34.25
C GLU A 198 -20.60 -7.73 -33.18
N LYS A 199 -21.37 -8.84 -33.26
CA LYS A 199 -21.03 -10.11 -32.62
C LYS A 199 -20.01 -10.85 -33.49
#